data_2a1ac95c44bf9d62026d68d6ea80d8c8
#
_entry.id   2a1ac95c44bf9d62026d68d6ea80d8c8
#
_cell.length_a   1.000
_cell.length_b   1.000
_cell.length_c   1.000
_cell.angle_alpha   90.00
_cell.angle_beta   90.00
_cell.angle_gamma   90.00
#
_symmetry.space_group_name_H-M   'P 1'
#
loop_
_entity.id
_entity.type
_entity.pdbx_description
1 polymer ?
#
loop_
_entity_poly.entity_id
_entity_poly.type
_entity_poly.pdbx_seq_one_letter_code
_entity_poly.pdbx_strand_id
1 'polypeptide(L)'
;MMENDEPLSKIGNPRINSKYLALIDNKSNGFVDHEDTRTELKFEKDAQSLAEFEKRKIIEISLERPTNLDTWRNLAIGEYGLVEDDLRRKVWPLLLEVDPDENNEKIPTLLELSDHDEYNQVVLDVNRSLSRFPPGIPLKQRLALQDQLTVLILRVIMKYPHLKYYQGYHDVAITFLLVVGEVIAFRIMERLSTDHLKECMESTMEKTSFRLNYMYPLLHRIDEKLHNFLEMSSVGTMFALPWYLTWFGHSLNRYKDVVRLYDFFLASPPLMSIYVATALVVARRDEIFKQDCDLASIHCLLAQIPDDIDFEKILEKASFYYQRYKPEDLEKDVIKRVKREQDQRKRDEARMRRLRRGNNNMWLRISNSMPPWLLINHRSRYGFLFATATVLIGLYAYYLKSINPNVNYLSHIWDT
;
A
#
# COMPACT_ATOMS: atom_id res chain seq x y z
N MET A 1 -46.24 -14.27 32.59
CA MET A 1 -44.85 -14.49 33.01
C MET A 1 -44.03 -13.53 32.18
N MET A 2 -43.63 -12.41 32.80
CA MET A 2 -42.81 -11.40 32.16
C MET A 2 -41.36 -11.72 32.52
N GLU A 3 -40.57 -12.04 31.51
CA GLU A 3 -39.12 -12.23 31.67
C GLU A 3 -38.44 -10.88 31.46
N ASN A 4 -37.63 -10.50 32.44
CA ASN A 4 -36.92 -9.22 32.49
C ASN A 4 -35.75 -9.22 31.54
N ASP A 5 -35.80 -8.42 30.47
CA ASP A 5 -34.64 -8.01 29.67
C ASP A 5 -33.84 -6.97 30.48
N GLU A 6 -32.75 -7.39 31.11
CA GLU A 6 -31.74 -6.45 31.61
C GLU A 6 -30.85 -5.96 30.45
N PRO A 7 -30.66 -4.65 30.27
CA PRO A 7 -29.83 -4.14 29.19
C PRO A 7 -28.34 -4.36 29.49
N LEU A 8 -27.61 -4.85 28.48
CA LEU A 8 -26.15 -5.12 28.41
C LEU A 8 -25.23 -3.92 28.68
N SER A 9 -25.75 -2.81 29.23
CA SER A 9 -24.96 -1.58 29.49
C SER A 9 -24.12 -1.63 30.77
N LYS A 10 -23.99 -2.81 31.43
CA LYS A 10 -23.24 -2.98 32.67
C LYS A 10 -22.04 -3.94 32.57
N ILE A 11 -21.47 -4.17 31.38
CA ILE A 11 -20.10 -4.70 31.34
C ILE A 11 -19.19 -3.50 31.54
N GLY A 12 -19.00 -3.14 32.81
CA GLY A 12 -18.09 -2.10 33.22
C GLY A 12 -16.67 -2.43 32.75
N ASN A 13 -15.96 -1.41 32.32
CA ASN A 13 -14.52 -1.44 32.11
C ASN A 13 -13.88 -2.31 33.20
N PRO A 14 -13.06 -3.31 32.83
CA PRO A 14 -12.36 -4.09 33.85
C PRO A 14 -11.53 -3.12 34.68
N ARG A 15 -11.89 -2.99 35.98
CA ARG A 15 -11.14 -2.18 36.92
C ARG A 15 -9.72 -2.71 36.95
N ILE A 16 -8.79 -1.94 36.38
CA ILE A 16 -7.35 -2.12 36.58
C ILE A 16 -7.13 -2.25 38.06
N ASN A 17 -6.58 -3.38 38.46
CA ASN A 17 -6.38 -3.73 39.84
C ASN A 17 -5.62 -2.60 40.56
N SER A 18 -6.14 -2.03 41.64
CA SER A 18 -5.62 -0.86 42.35
C SER A 18 -4.15 -0.99 42.78
N LYS A 19 -3.61 -2.20 42.74
CA LYS A 19 -2.20 -2.51 42.98
C LYS A 19 -1.27 -1.99 41.90
N TYR A 20 -1.77 -1.80 40.66
CA TYR A 20 -0.98 -1.30 39.53
C TYR A 20 -0.98 0.24 39.45
N LEU A 21 -2.05 0.89 39.90
CA LEU A 21 -2.10 2.37 39.97
C LEU A 21 -1.17 2.96 41.03
N ALA A 22 -0.91 2.24 42.11
CA ALA A 22 0.00 2.66 43.18
C ALA A 22 1.50 2.65 42.75
N LEU A 23 1.86 1.98 41.63
CA LEU A 23 3.21 1.91 41.09
C LEU A 23 3.51 3.04 40.09
N ILE A 24 2.47 3.69 39.55
CA ILE A 24 2.63 4.77 38.55
C ILE A 24 2.83 6.14 39.24
N ASP A 25 2.33 6.36 40.46
CA ASP A 25 2.37 7.66 41.16
C ASP A 25 3.68 7.99 41.89
N ASN A 26 4.69 7.11 41.86
CA ASN A 26 5.92 7.31 42.66
C ASN A 26 7.18 7.67 41.84
N LYS A 27 7.05 8.16 40.60
CA LYS A 27 8.22 8.60 39.78
C LYS A 27 8.17 10.08 39.40
N SER A 28 8.48 10.97 40.36
CA SER A 28 9.03 12.26 40.04
C SER A 28 10.34 12.38 40.82
N ASN A 29 11.46 11.95 40.24
CA ASN A 29 12.81 12.56 40.36
C ASN A 29 13.89 11.63 39.77
N GLY A 30 14.54 12.07 38.74
CA GLY A 30 15.92 12.03 38.36
C GLY A 30 16.71 10.71 38.31
N PHE A 31 17.35 10.50 37.16
CA PHE A 31 18.32 9.46 36.77
C PHE A 31 17.69 8.18 36.22
N VAL A 32 17.79 8.05 34.90
CA VAL A 32 17.34 6.83 34.19
C VAL A 32 18.48 5.82 34.18
N ASP A 33 18.38 4.77 35.01
CA ASP A 33 19.24 3.60 34.97
C ASP A 33 18.84 2.65 33.85
N HIS A 34 19.80 2.08 33.11
CA HIS A 34 19.60 1.12 32.03
C HIS A 34 18.86 -0.21 32.46
N GLU A 35 18.81 -0.50 33.74
CA GLU A 35 18.08 -1.63 34.31
C GLU A 35 16.56 -1.37 34.38
N ASP A 36 16.17 -0.13 34.60
CA ASP A 36 14.75 0.29 34.71
C ASP A 36 14.02 0.16 33.37
N THR A 37 14.68 0.50 32.25
CA THR A 37 14.10 0.36 30.89
C THR A 37 13.84 -1.09 30.49
N ARG A 38 14.68 -2.04 30.87
CA ARG A 38 14.45 -3.48 30.64
C ARG A 38 13.28 -4.01 31.45
N THR A 39 13.12 -3.54 32.65
CA THR A 39 12.02 -3.94 33.55
C THR A 39 10.69 -3.36 33.04
N GLU A 40 10.65 -2.11 32.61
CA GLU A 40 9.46 -1.47 32.01
C GLU A 40 9.03 -2.18 30.73
N LEU A 41 9.96 -2.47 29.80
CA LEU A 41 9.69 -3.22 28.56
C LEU A 41 9.17 -4.64 28.83
N LYS A 42 9.61 -5.27 29.90
CA LYS A 42 9.11 -6.61 30.29
C LYS A 42 7.70 -6.52 30.84
N PHE A 43 7.41 -5.54 31.71
CA PHE A 43 6.07 -5.31 32.26
C PHE A 43 5.06 -4.94 31.17
N GLU A 44 5.44 -4.11 30.19
CA GLU A 44 4.58 -3.77 29.04
C GLU A 44 4.25 -5.00 28.19
N LYS A 45 5.25 -5.85 27.91
CA LYS A 45 5.03 -7.11 27.16
C LYS A 45 4.14 -8.10 27.92
N ASP A 46 4.33 -8.24 29.23
CA ASP A 46 3.53 -9.13 30.07
C ASP A 46 2.08 -8.59 30.18
N ALA A 47 1.89 -7.27 30.26
CA ALA A 47 0.56 -6.65 30.29
C ALA A 47 -0.15 -6.78 28.93
N GLN A 48 0.56 -6.58 27.81
CA GLN A 48 0.02 -6.80 26.47
C GLN A 48 -0.40 -8.26 26.27
N SER A 49 0.42 -9.22 26.66
CA SER A 49 0.12 -10.65 26.58
C SER A 49 -1.13 -11.04 27.39
N LEU A 50 -1.34 -10.42 28.55
CA LEU A 50 -2.55 -10.63 29.35
C LEU A 50 -3.79 -10.05 28.67
N ALA A 51 -3.70 -8.86 28.12
CA ALA A 51 -4.81 -8.21 27.43
C ALA A 51 -5.21 -8.96 26.15
N GLU A 52 -4.24 -9.44 25.38
CA GLU A 52 -4.47 -10.31 24.22
C GLU A 52 -5.17 -11.62 24.63
N PHE A 53 -4.76 -12.24 25.75
CA PHE A 53 -5.39 -13.45 26.28
C PHE A 53 -6.83 -13.22 26.73
N GLU A 54 -7.11 -12.10 27.41
CA GLU A 54 -8.47 -11.73 27.80
C GLU A 54 -9.35 -11.48 26.57
N LYS A 55 -8.81 -10.75 25.60
CA LYS A 55 -9.50 -10.50 24.32
C LYS A 55 -9.82 -11.80 23.59
N ARG A 56 -8.88 -12.75 23.52
CA ARG A 56 -9.08 -14.07 22.95
C ARG A 56 -10.27 -14.78 23.58
N LYS A 57 -10.33 -14.82 24.92
CA LYS A 57 -11.45 -15.44 25.64
C LYS A 57 -12.80 -14.81 25.32
N ILE A 58 -12.85 -13.46 25.21
CA ILE A 58 -14.09 -12.76 24.86
C ILE A 58 -14.56 -13.19 23.47
N ILE A 59 -13.64 -13.30 22.50
CA ILE A 59 -13.96 -13.74 21.14
C ILE A 59 -14.44 -15.20 21.16
N GLU A 60 -13.75 -16.10 21.86
CA GLU A 60 -14.11 -17.52 21.96
C GLU A 60 -15.52 -17.69 22.57
N ILE A 61 -15.84 -16.99 23.65
CA ILE A 61 -17.17 -16.98 24.25
C ILE A 61 -18.23 -16.45 23.28
N SER A 62 -17.87 -15.42 22.51
CA SER A 62 -18.78 -14.84 21.48
C SER A 62 -19.04 -15.80 20.33
N LEU A 63 -18.10 -16.70 20.00
CA LEU A 63 -18.28 -17.74 18.98
C LEU A 63 -19.23 -18.88 19.45
N GLU A 64 -19.37 -19.10 20.76
CA GLU A 64 -20.23 -20.13 21.33
C GLU A 64 -21.70 -19.68 21.43
N ARG A 65 -22.01 -18.41 21.17
CA ARG A 65 -23.33 -17.80 21.32
C ARG A 65 -23.80 -17.15 20.04
N PRO A 66 -25.09 -17.00 19.79
CA PRO A 66 -25.61 -16.15 18.73
C PRO A 66 -25.15 -14.72 18.97
N THR A 67 -24.24 -14.25 18.13
CA THR A 67 -23.62 -12.93 18.26
C THR A 67 -23.93 -12.10 16.99
N ASN A 68 -24.38 -10.85 17.19
CA ASN A 68 -24.72 -9.97 16.07
C ASN A 68 -23.48 -9.39 15.39
N LEU A 69 -23.66 -8.90 14.17
CA LEU A 69 -22.58 -8.35 13.34
C LEU A 69 -21.87 -7.15 13.98
N ASP A 70 -22.60 -6.29 14.71
CA ASP A 70 -21.99 -5.12 15.34
C ASP A 70 -21.05 -5.50 16.49
N THR A 71 -21.34 -6.59 17.20
CA THR A 71 -20.41 -7.13 18.20
C THR A 71 -19.13 -7.62 17.52
N TRP A 72 -19.24 -8.34 16.40
CA TRP A 72 -18.08 -8.80 15.65
C TRP A 72 -17.25 -7.63 15.12
N ARG A 73 -17.89 -6.60 14.58
CA ARG A 73 -17.22 -5.37 14.16
C ARG A 73 -16.49 -4.68 15.31
N ASN A 74 -17.14 -4.53 16.46
CA ASN A 74 -16.52 -3.92 17.63
C ASN A 74 -15.31 -4.72 18.15
N LEU A 75 -15.38 -6.06 18.11
CA LEU A 75 -14.27 -6.92 18.48
C LEU A 75 -13.08 -6.76 17.50
N ALA A 76 -13.35 -6.70 16.21
CA ALA A 76 -12.32 -6.58 15.18
C ALA A 76 -11.69 -5.16 15.12
N ILE A 77 -12.48 -4.11 15.34
CA ILE A 77 -12.01 -2.71 15.40
C ILE A 77 -11.20 -2.46 16.68
N GLY A 78 -11.63 -3.00 17.81
CA GLY A 78 -11.03 -2.77 19.12
C GLY A 78 -9.57 -3.22 19.20
N GLU A 79 -8.90 -2.81 20.25
CA GLU A 79 -7.48 -3.09 20.50
C GLU A 79 -7.16 -4.58 20.34
N TYR A 80 -6.01 -4.89 19.75
CA TYR A 80 -5.51 -6.23 19.36
C TYR A 80 -6.36 -6.96 18.30
N GLY A 81 -7.45 -6.37 17.80
CA GLY A 81 -8.30 -6.97 16.77
C GLY A 81 -8.80 -8.37 17.13
N LEU A 82 -8.62 -9.33 16.23
CA LEU A 82 -9.02 -10.73 16.43
C LEU A 82 -7.87 -11.60 16.97
N VAL A 83 -6.79 -11.01 17.40
CA VAL A 83 -5.63 -11.63 18.07
C VAL A 83 -4.88 -12.64 17.18
N GLU A 84 -5.51 -13.78 16.85
CA GLU A 84 -4.87 -14.93 16.19
C GLU A 84 -5.63 -15.41 14.94
N ASP A 85 -4.92 -16.10 14.04
CA ASP A 85 -5.47 -16.54 12.76
C ASP A 85 -6.54 -17.62 12.87
N ASP A 86 -6.53 -18.45 13.92
CA ASP A 86 -7.60 -19.41 14.20
C ASP A 86 -8.94 -18.74 14.53
N LEU A 87 -8.90 -17.56 15.15
CA LEU A 87 -10.09 -16.74 15.39
C LEU A 87 -10.48 -15.97 14.11
N ARG A 88 -9.52 -15.41 13.38
CA ARG A 88 -9.76 -14.73 12.09
C ARG A 88 -10.45 -15.66 11.09
N ARG A 89 -10.03 -16.93 11.04
CA ARG A 89 -10.62 -17.94 10.15
C ARG A 89 -12.12 -18.11 10.39
N LYS A 90 -12.57 -17.93 11.64
CA LYS A 90 -13.99 -18.03 12.01
C LYS A 90 -14.73 -16.71 11.86
N VAL A 91 -14.09 -15.59 12.20
CA VAL A 91 -14.76 -14.29 12.33
C VAL A 91 -14.76 -13.49 11.02
N TRP A 92 -13.72 -13.56 10.17
CA TRP A 92 -13.70 -12.83 8.91
C TRP A 92 -14.87 -13.16 7.98
N PRO A 93 -15.28 -14.43 7.80
CA PRO A 93 -16.50 -14.73 7.06
C PRO A 93 -17.76 -14.10 7.68
N LEU A 94 -17.86 -14.07 9.00
CA LEU A 94 -19.00 -13.47 9.72
C LEU A 94 -19.07 -11.95 9.51
N LEU A 95 -17.92 -11.25 9.52
CA LEU A 95 -17.84 -9.80 9.27
C LEU A 95 -18.37 -9.41 7.89
N LEU A 96 -18.18 -10.27 6.90
CA LEU A 96 -18.60 -10.06 5.52
C LEU A 96 -19.92 -10.76 5.16
N GLU A 97 -20.56 -11.42 6.14
CA GLU A 97 -21.79 -12.20 5.94
C GLU A 97 -21.63 -13.23 4.81
N VAL A 98 -20.47 -13.88 4.76
CA VAL A 98 -20.13 -14.94 3.81
C VAL A 98 -20.49 -16.28 4.41
N ASP A 99 -21.31 -17.06 3.69
CA ASP A 99 -21.63 -18.44 4.05
C ASP A 99 -20.52 -19.38 3.54
N PRO A 100 -19.78 -20.08 4.43
CA PRO A 100 -18.74 -21.02 4.02
C PRO A 100 -19.29 -22.22 3.22
N ASP A 101 -20.56 -22.58 3.42
CA ASP A 101 -21.21 -23.76 2.83
C ASP A 101 -21.99 -23.46 1.54
N GLU A 102 -22.07 -22.17 1.15
CA GLU A 102 -22.76 -21.75 -0.07
C GLU A 102 -22.08 -22.33 -1.31
N ASN A 103 -22.79 -23.20 -2.02
CA ASN A 103 -22.47 -23.84 -3.29
C ASN A 103 -20.97 -23.98 -3.64
N ASN A 104 -20.47 -25.20 -3.47
CA ASN A 104 -19.16 -25.60 -3.95
C ASN A 104 -19.17 -25.68 -5.50
N GLU A 105 -19.01 -24.55 -6.17
CA GLU A 105 -18.73 -24.53 -7.60
C GLU A 105 -17.42 -25.31 -7.88
N LYS A 106 -17.42 -26.11 -8.95
CA LYS A 106 -16.19 -26.82 -9.37
C LYS A 106 -15.06 -25.81 -9.52
N ILE A 107 -13.95 -26.04 -8.80
CA ILE A 107 -12.75 -25.21 -8.94
C ILE A 107 -12.11 -25.50 -10.31
N PRO A 108 -11.97 -24.50 -11.19
CA PRO A 108 -11.35 -24.69 -12.49
C PRO A 108 -9.84 -24.95 -12.34
N THR A 109 -9.28 -25.66 -13.27
CA THR A 109 -7.82 -25.89 -13.37
C THR A 109 -7.13 -24.67 -13.99
N LEU A 110 -5.83 -24.52 -13.77
CA LEU A 110 -5.03 -23.46 -14.41
C LEU A 110 -5.13 -23.52 -15.95
N LEU A 111 -5.24 -24.72 -16.51
CA LEU A 111 -5.38 -24.89 -17.96
C LEU A 111 -6.71 -24.31 -18.47
N GLU A 112 -7.79 -24.53 -17.75
CA GLU A 112 -9.12 -23.96 -18.10
C GLU A 112 -9.14 -22.42 -18.00
N LEU A 113 -8.23 -21.83 -17.22
CA LEU A 113 -8.11 -20.38 -17.00
C LEU A 113 -7.07 -19.71 -17.91
N SER A 114 -6.22 -20.48 -18.61
CA SER A 114 -5.07 -19.97 -19.37
C SER A 114 -5.44 -19.08 -20.55
N ASP A 115 -6.65 -19.22 -21.09
CA ASP A 115 -7.14 -18.42 -22.22
C ASP A 115 -7.70 -17.04 -21.80
N HIS A 116 -7.76 -16.76 -20.49
CA HIS A 116 -8.26 -15.48 -19.99
C HIS A 116 -7.25 -14.35 -20.26
N ASP A 117 -7.72 -13.19 -20.73
CA ASP A 117 -6.88 -12.04 -21.10
C ASP A 117 -5.93 -11.59 -19.98
N GLU A 118 -6.38 -11.65 -18.74
CA GLU A 118 -5.61 -11.21 -17.55
C GLU A 118 -4.66 -12.31 -17.01
N TYR A 119 -4.72 -13.54 -17.54
CA TYR A 119 -3.97 -14.69 -17.01
C TYR A 119 -2.47 -14.40 -16.89
N ASN A 120 -1.86 -13.92 -17.96
CA ASN A 120 -0.42 -13.67 -17.98
C ASN A 120 0.01 -12.62 -16.95
N GLN A 121 -0.79 -11.56 -16.79
CA GLN A 121 -0.51 -10.51 -15.81
C GLN A 121 -0.64 -11.03 -14.39
N VAL A 122 -1.70 -11.78 -14.09
CA VAL A 122 -1.91 -12.40 -12.77
C VAL A 122 -0.76 -13.33 -12.42
N VAL A 123 -0.37 -14.24 -13.34
CA VAL A 123 0.76 -15.17 -13.11
C VAL A 123 2.07 -14.42 -12.85
N LEU A 124 2.36 -13.36 -13.61
CA LEU A 124 3.57 -12.56 -13.40
C LEU A 124 3.61 -11.92 -12.00
N ASP A 125 2.50 -11.36 -11.56
CA ASP A 125 2.42 -10.69 -10.26
C ASP A 125 2.42 -11.70 -9.10
N VAL A 126 1.71 -12.82 -9.22
CA VAL A 126 1.72 -13.92 -8.24
C VAL A 126 3.14 -14.50 -8.10
N ASN A 127 3.87 -14.70 -9.21
CA ASN A 127 5.24 -15.19 -9.17
C ASN A 127 6.19 -14.24 -8.40
N ARG A 128 5.97 -12.92 -8.47
CA ARG A 128 6.76 -11.94 -7.71
C ARG A 128 6.46 -11.96 -6.21
N SER A 129 5.28 -12.39 -5.80
CA SER A 129 4.88 -12.43 -4.39
C SER A 129 5.45 -13.60 -3.60
N LEU A 130 6.24 -14.51 -4.22
CA LEU A 130 6.91 -15.62 -3.54
C LEU A 130 7.72 -15.22 -2.30
N SER A 131 8.34 -14.04 -2.33
CA SER A 131 9.13 -13.52 -1.21
C SER A 131 8.28 -13.14 0.01
N ARG A 132 6.97 -12.96 -0.17
CA ARG A 132 6.04 -12.57 0.88
C ARG A 132 5.38 -13.73 1.61
N PHE A 133 5.53 -14.95 1.11
CA PHE A 133 5.08 -16.13 1.84
C PHE A 133 5.86 -16.26 3.16
N PRO A 134 5.23 -16.70 4.27
CA PRO A 134 5.90 -16.85 5.54
C PRO A 134 7.23 -17.62 5.41
N PRO A 135 8.27 -17.22 6.12
CA PRO A 135 9.56 -17.93 6.08
C PRO A 135 9.38 -19.38 6.56
N GLY A 136 10.18 -20.29 5.99
CA GLY A 136 10.17 -21.72 6.39
C GLY A 136 9.20 -22.61 5.62
N ILE A 137 8.33 -22.06 4.76
CA ILE A 137 7.47 -22.90 3.89
C ILE A 137 8.32 -23.54 2.79
N PRO A 138 8.25 -24.87 2.60
CA PRO A 138 8.96 -25.58 1.53
C PRO A 138 8.58 -25.05 0.14
N LEU A 139 9.54 -25.04 -0.80
CA LEU A 139 9.33 -24.52 -2.16
C LEU A 139 8.12 -25.16 -2.86
N LYS A 140 7.94 -26.49 -2.71
CA LYS A 140 6.80 -27.21 -3.31
C LYS A 140 5.45 -26.66 -2.80
N GLN A 141 5.36 -26.37 -1.52
CA GLN A 141 4.14 -25.80 -0.91
C GLN A 141 3.93 -24.35 -1.37
N ARG A 142 5.00 -23.56 -1.53
CA ARG A 142 4.91 -22.20 -2.08
C ARG A 142 4.36 -22.19 -3.51
N LEU A 143 4.86 -23.08 -4.36
CA LEU A 143 4.37 -23.21 -5.73
C LEU A 143 2.89 -23.61 -5.77
N ALA A 144 2.46 -24.56 -4.92
CA ALA A 144 1.05 -24.92 -4.81
C ALA A 144 0.16 -23.73 -4.37
N LEU A 145 0.65 -22.92 -3.42
CA LEU A 145 -0.06 -21.72 -2.98
C LEU A 145 -0.14 -20.65 -4.10
N GLN A 146 0.90 -20.56 -4.95
CA GLN A 146 0.83 -19.65 -6.12
C GLN A 146 -0.22 -20.08 -7.12
N ASP A 147 -0.31 -21.39 -7.41
CA ASP A 147 -1.33 -21.94 -8.30
C ASP A 147 -2.72 -21.67 -7.72
N GLN A 148 -2.94 -21.93 -6.44
CA GLN A 148 -4.21 -21.63 -5.75
C GLN A 148 -4.54 -20.13 -5.80
N LEU A 149 -3.56 -19.25 -5.58
CA LEU A 149 -3.76 -17.81 -5.62
C LEU A 149 -4.14 -17.34 -7.04
N THR A 150 -3.47 -17.86 -8.06
CA THR A 150 -3.78 -17.57 -9.47
C THR A 150 -5.20 -18.00 -9.80
N VAL A 151 -5.59 -19.21 -9.42
CA VAL A 151 -6.94 -19.74 -9.63
C VAL A 151 -7.98 -18.88 -8.90
N LEU A 152 -7.73 -18.55 -7.64
CA LEU A 152 -8.62 -17.71 -6.83
C LEU A 152 -8.90 -16.36 -7.50
N ILE A 153 -7.84 -15.67 -7.93
CA ILE A 153 -7.94 -14.34 -8.56
C ILE A 153 -8.73 -14.42 -9.87
N LEU A 154 -8.37 -15.35 -10.74
CA LEU A 154 -9.02 -15.48 -12.06
C LEU A 154 -10.48 -15.90 -11.95
N ARG A 155 -10.84 -16.75 -10.99
CA ARG A 155 -12.24 -17.10 -10.72
C ARG A 155 -13.10 -15.88 -10.39
N VAL A 156 -12.57 -14.95 -9.55
CA VAL A 156 -13.31 -13.71 -9.22
C VAL A 156 -13.50 -12.87 -10.47
N ILE A 157 -12.45 -12.64 -11.26
CA ILE A 157 -12.52 -11.80 -12.48
C ILE A 157 -13.45 -12.43 -13.53
N MET A 158 -13.40 -13.74 -13.72
CA MET A 158 -14.29 -14.44 -14.65
C MET A 158 -15.76 -14.34 -14.22
N LYS A 159 -16.04 -14.44 -12.93
CA LYS A 159 -17.41 -14.33 -12.40
C LYS A 159 -17.95 -12.90 -12.53
N TYR A 160 -17.08 -11.90 -12.49
CA TYR A 160 -17.42 -10.48 -12.59
C TYR A 160 -16.68 -9.80 -13.75
N PRO A 161 -17.05 -10.01 -15.04
CA PRO A 161 -16.27 -9.54 -16.20
C PRO A 161 -16.13 -8.02 -16.33
N HIS A 162 -16.93 -7.25 -15.60
CA HIS A 162 -16.84 -5.79 -15.53
C HIS A 162 -15.73 -5.30 -14.60
N LEU A 163 -15.23 -6.17 -13.71
CA LEU A 163 -14.10 -5.88 -12.86
C LEU A 163 -12.80 -6.22 -13.59
N LYS A 164 -11.78 -5.37 -13.43
CA LYS A 164 -10.47 -5.55 -14.02
C LYS A 164 -9.43 -5.86 -12.95
N TYR A 165 -8.50 -6.73 -13.28
CA TYR A 165 -7.35 -6.97 -12.41
C TYR A 165 -6.52 -5.69 -12.30
N TYR A 166 -6.05 -5.38 -11.09
CA TYR A 166 -5.05 -4.35 -10.86
C TYR A 166 -3.84 -4.93 -10.14
N GLN A 167 -2.65 -4.39 -10.42
CA GLN A 167 -1.42 -4.80 -9.76
C GLN A 167 -1.50 -4.50 -8.25
N GLY A 168 -1.34 -5.53 -7.42
CA GLY A 168 -1.52 -5.44 -5.96
C GLY A 168 -2.76 -6.17 -5.43
N TYR A 169 -3.73 -6.51 -6.27
CA TYR A 169 -4.88 -7.34 -5.86
C TYR A 169 -4.44 -8.69 -5.29
N HIS A 170 -3.37 -9.28 -5.84
CA HIS A 170 -2.75 -10.51 -5.34
C HIS A 170 -2.19 -10.37 -3.92
N ASP A 171 -1.68 -9.19 -3.52
CA ASP A 171 -1.20 -8.93 -2.16
C ASP A 171 -2.35 -8.94 -1.15
N VAL A 172 -3.56 -8.53 -1.57
CA VAL A 172 -4.78 -8.65 -0.75
C VAL A 172 -5.23 -10.09 -0.69
N ALA A 173 -5.37 -10.75 -1.83
CA ALA A 173 -5.92 -12.10 -1.95
C ALA A 173 -5.08 -13.15 -1.20
N ILE A 174 -3.73 -13.02 -1.23
CA ILE A 174 -2.84 -13.97 -0.55
C ILE A 174 -3.03 -13.98 0.96
N THR A 175 -3.30 -12.83 1.57
CA THR A 175 -3.54 -12.76 3.02
C THR A 175 -4.77 -13.58 3.41
N PHE A 176 -5.84 -13.49 2.64
CA PHE A 176 -7.03 -14.31 2.87
C PHE A 176 -6.76 -15.78 2.59
N LEU A 177 -6.07 -16.12 1.49
CA LEU A 177 -5.72 -17.49 1.17
C LEU A 177 -4.95 -18.17 2.32
N LEU A 178 -4.00 -17.46 2.93
CA LEU A 178 -3.18 -17.99 4.03
C LEU A 178 -3.98 -18.18 5.32
N VAL A 179 -4.89 -17.26 5.64
CA VAL A 179 -5.64 -17.29 6.91
C VAL A 179 -6.83 -18.23 6.85
N VAL A 180 -7.69 -18.11 5.82
CA VAL A 180 -8.98 -18.80 5.77
C VAL A 180 -9.02 -19.99 4.81
N GLY A 181 -7.99 -20.17 3.99
CA GLY A 181 -7.94 -21.21 2.94
C GLY A 181 -8.72 -20.83 1.68
N GLU A 182 -8.56 -21.65 0.61
CA GLU A 182 -8.98 -21.31 -0.75
C GLU A 182 -10.48 -21.06 -0.89
N VAL A 183 -11.32 -21.92 -0.33
CA VAL A 183 -12.77 -21.87 -0.51
C VAL A 183 -13.36 -20.60 0.10
N ILE A 184 -13.01 -20.30 1.33
CA ILE A 184 -13.49 -19.12 2.06
C ILE A 184 -12.85 -17.87 1.51
N ALA A 185 -11.54 -17.91 1.16
CA ALA A 185 -10.85 -16.78 0.56
C ALA A 185 -11.49 -16.34 -0.76
N PHE A 186 -11.94 -17.29 -1.59
CA PHE A 186 -12.67 -16.96 -2.82
C PHE A 186 -13.95 -16.17 -2.52
N ARG A 187 -14.77 -16.60 -1.57
CA ARG A 187 -15.99 -15.90 -1.17
C ARG A 187 -15.73 -14.51 -0.58
N ILE A 188 -14.72 -14.42 0.27
CA ILE A 188 -14.28 -13.11 0.80
C ILE A 188 -13.85 -12.19 -0.33
N MET A 189 -13.03 -12.67 -1.27
CA MET A 189 -12.56 -11.86 -2.38
C MET A 189 -13.68 -11.45 -3.34
N GLU A 190 -14.69 -12.30 -3.57
CA GLU A 190 -15.92 -11.92 -4.29
C GLU A 190 -16.58 -10.71 -3.62
N ARG A 191 -16.82 -10.81 -2.30
CA ARG A 191 -17.47 -9.75 -1.54
C ARG A 191 -16.67 -8.45 -1.56
N LEU A 192 -15.37 -8.53 -1.33
CA LEU A 192 -14.49 -7.36 -1.34
C LEU A 192 -14.38 -6.73 -2.73
N SER A 193 -14.32 -7.53 -3.78
CA SER A 193 -14.22 -7.04 -5.17
C SER A 193 -15.46 -6.29 -5.63
N THR A 194 -16.63 -6.64 -5.09
CA THR A 194 -17.91 -5.98 -5.42
C THR A 194 -18.23 -4.80 -4.48
N ASP A 195 -17.49 -4.64 -3.39
CA ASP A 195 -17.70 -3.60 -2.38
C ASP A 195 -16.43 -2.75 -2.16
N HIS A 196 -15.57 -3.14 -1.22
CA HIS A 196 -14.41 -2.33 -0.79
C HIS A 196 -13.39 -2.06 -1.89
N LEU A 197 -13.11 -3.04 -2.75
CA LEU A 197 -12.10 -2.94 -3.81
C LEU A 197 -12.71 -2.60 -5.18
N LYS A 198 -14.03 -2.48 -5.29
CA LYS A 198 -14.75 -2.27 -6.54
C LYS A 198 -14.17 -1.14 -7.39
N GLU A 199 -13.89 0.00 -6.77
CA GLU A 199 -13.38 1.18 -7.47
C GLU A 199 -11.92 1.03 -7.93
N CYS A 200 -11.14 0.19 -7.24
CA CYS A 200 -9.78 -0.16 -7.65
C CYS A 200 -9.77 -1.12 -8.86
N MET A 201 -10.87 -1.87 -9.05
CA MET A 201 -11.05 -2.85 -10.13
C MET A 201 -11.76 -2.26 -11.36
N GLU A 202 -11.91 -0.94 -11.45
CA GLU A 202 -12.43 -0.29 -12.65
C GLU A 202 -11.35 -0.20 -13.74
N SER A 203 -11.80 0.00 -14.99
CA SER A 203 -10.91 0.13 -16.16
C SER A 203 -9.99 1.36 -16.11
N THR A 204 -10.29 2.34 -15.24
CA THR A 204 -9.51 3.55 -15.04
C THR A 204 -9.25 3.81 -13.56
N MET A 205 -8.16 4.49 -13.26
CA MET A 205 -7.78 4.85 -11.89
C MET A 205 -8.48 6.14 -11.40
N GLU A 206 -9.51 6.65 -12.09
CA GLU A 206 -10.12 7.93 -11.76
C GLU A 206 -10.79 7.91 -10.38
N LYS A 207 -11.58 6.87 -10.07
CA LYS A 207 -12.23 6.75 -8.77
C LYS A 207 -11.23 6.47 -7.65
N THR A 208 -10.25 5.62 -7.88
CA THR A 208 -9.14 5.38 -6.96
C THR A 208 -8.41 6.69 -6.63
N SER A 209 -8.06 7.47 -7.64
CA SER A 209 -7.45 8.79 -7.46
C SER A 209 -8.37 9.75 -6.71
N PHE A 210 -9.67 9.73 -7.00
CA PHE A 210 -10.65 10.53 -6.29
C PHE A 210 -10.70 10.17 -4.80
N ARG A 211 -10.69 8.88 -4.45
CA ARG A 211 -10.67 8.42 -3.05
C ARG A 211 -9.39 8.85 -2.31
N LEU A 212 -8.23 8.70 -2.94
CA LEU A 212 -6.97 9.15 -2.35
C LEU A 212 -6.96 10.66 -2.05
N ASN A 213 -7.68 11.45 -2.82
CA ASN A 213 -7.77 12.88 -2.61
C ASN A 213 -8.54 13.30 -1.33
N TYR A 214 -9.24 12.37 -0.63
CA TYR A 214 -9.79 12.63 0.70
C TYR A 214 -8.71 12.92 1.76
N MET A 215 -7.49 12.43 1.57
CA MET A 215 -6.37 12.68 2.50
C MET A 215 -6.12 14.16 2.75
N TYR A 216 -6.14 15.00 1.72
CA TYR A 216 -5.77 16.41 1.86
C TYR A 216 -6.80 17.25 2.60
N PRO A 217 -8.10 17.23 2.28
CA PRO A 217 -9.11 17.89 3.11
C PRO A 217 -9.11 17.38 4.56
N LEU A 218 -8.89 16.09 4.76
CA LEU A 218 -8.79 15.50 6.10
C LEU A 218 -7.55 16.03 6.84
N LEU A 219 -6.37 16.04 6.22
CA LEU A 219 -5.15 16.64 6.75
C LEU A 219 -5.34 18.12 7.11
N HIS A 220 -6.00 18.88 6.26
CA HIS A 220 -6.28 20.30 6.54
C HIS A 220 -7.10 20.50 7.82
N ARG A 221 -8.05 19.58 8.10
CA ARG A 221 -8.87 19.63 9.34
C ARG A 221 -8.09 19.19 10.58
N ILE A 222 -7.09 18.29 10.41
CA ILE A 222 -6.31 17.72 11.53
C ILE A 222 -5.10 18.58 11.83
N ASP A 223 -4.31 18.94 10.80
CA ASP A 223 -3.07 19.71 10.91
C ASP A 223 -2.86 20.57 9.66
N GLU A 224 -3.29 21.81 9.73
CA GLU A 224 -3.16 22.77 8.62
C GLU A 224 -1.70 23.04 8.24
N LYS A 225 -0.78 23.02 9.19
CA LYS A 225 0.65 23.26 8.91
C LYS A 225 1.23 22.11 8.10
N LEU A 226 0.93 20.87 8.48
CA LEU A 226 1.36 19.67 7.77
C LEU A 226 0.74 19.63 6.37
N HIS A 227 -0.56 19.92 6.26
CA HIS A 227 -1.26 20.02 4.98
C HIS A 227 -0.54 21.01 4.04
N ASN A 228 -0.26 22.23 4.51
CA ASN A 228 0.37 23.28 3.70
C ASN A 228 1.81 22.89 3.28
N PHE A 229 2.55 22.23 4.16
CA PHE A 229 3.88 21.74 3.83
C PHE A 229 3.83 20.68 2.71
N LEU A 230 2.92 19.71 2.78
CA LEU A 230 2.74 18.69 1.76
C LEU A 230 2.21 19.27 0.43
N GLU A 231 1.34 20.30 0.47
CA GLU A 231 0.94 21.03 -0.74
C GLU A 231 2.13 21.75 -1.39
N MET A 232 2.97 22.44 -0.60
CA MET A 232 4.16 23.14 -1.11
C MET A 232 5.18 22.16 -1.72
N SER A 233 5.38 20.99 -1.12
CA SER A 233 6.28 19.96 -1.64
C SER A 233 5.80 19.35 -2.95
N SER A 234 4.53 19.54 -3.31
CA SER A 234 3.88 18.94 -4.49
C SER A 234 3.93 17.41 -4.52
N VAL A 235 4.04 16.73 -3.37
CA VAL A 235 4.15 15.26 -3.28
C VAL A 235 2.87 14.56 -3.75
N GLY A 236 1.71 15.21 -3.65
CA GLY A 236 0.42 14.64 -4.03
C GLY A 236 0.03 13.42 -3.18
N THR A 237 -0.70 12.48 -3.79
CA THR A 237 -1.23 11.28 -3.09
C THR A 237 -0.58 9.97 -3.55
N MET A 238 0.36 10.01 -4.49
CA MET A 238 0.90 8.79 -5.13
C MET A 238 1.67 7.88 -4.18
N PHE A 239 2.28 8.42 -3.12
CA PHE A 239 2.94 7.62 -2.10
C PHE A 239 1.98 6.69 -1.35
N ALA A 240 0.71 7.10 -1.21
CA ALA A 240 -0.31 6.32 -0.51
C ALA A 240 -1.07 5.35 -1.43
N LEU A 241 -0.85 5.40 -2.75
CA LEU A 241 -1.51 4.52 -3.70
C LEU A 241 -1.25 3.03 -3.41
N PRO A 242 0.00 2.56 -3.18
CA PRO A 242 0.26 1.18 -2.79
C PRO A 242 -0.45 0.80 -1.48
N TRP A 243 -0.50 1.70 -0.49
CA TRP A 243 -1.19 1.47 0.79
C TRP A 243 -2.68 1.20 0.59
N TYR A 244 -3.32 2.02 -0.22
CA TYR A 244 -4.75 1.90 -0.51
C TYR A 244 -5.08 0.64 -1.33
N LEU A 245 -4.34 0.40 -2.41
CA LEU A 245 -4.59 -0.72 -3.33
C LEU A 245 -4.38 -2.10 -2.67
N THR A 246 -3.47 -2.19 -1.70
CA THR A 246 -3.07 -3.47 -1.10
C THR A 246 -3.42 -3.59 0.38
N TRP A 247 -4.25 -2.66 0.89
CA TRP A 247 -4.53 -2.57 2.32
C TRP A 247 -3.25 -2.65 3.17
N PHE A 248 -2.22 -1.91 2.74
CA PHE A 248 -0.87 -1.88 3.31
C PHE A 248 -0.09 -3.20 3.19
N GLY A 249 -0.69 -4.29 2.74
CA GLY A 249 -0.06 -5.61 2.64
C GLY A 249 1.23 -5.60 1.81
N HIS A 250 1.35 -4.74 0.80
CA HIS A 250 2.59 -4.56 0.02
C HIS A 250 3.66 -3.78 0.77
N SER A 251 3.29 -2.88 1.66
CA SER A 251 4.20 -1.88 2.25
C SER A 251 4.68 -2.25 3.65
N LEU A 252 4.09 -3.25 4.29
CA LEU A 252 4.45 -3.71 5.63
C LEU A 252 5.26 -5.00 5.59
N ASN A 253 6.27 -5.08 6.46
CA ASN A 253 7.14 -6.25 6.58
C ASN A 253 6.62 -7.26 7.62
N ARG A 254 5.90 -6.80 8.64
CA ARG A 254 5.42 -7.65 9.73
C ARG A 254 4.03 -8.19 9.44
N TYR A 255 3.90 -9.51 9.30
CA TYR A 255 2.63 -10.18 9.04
C TYR A 255 1.53 -9.82 10.05
N LYS A 256 1.88 -9.73 11.34
CA LYS A 256 0.92 -9.38 12.40
C LYS A 256 0.25 -8.03 12.18
N ASP A 257 0.98 -7.05 11.65
CA ASP A 257 0.42 -5.73 11.38
C ASP A 257 -0.51 -5.75 10.18
N VAL A 258 -0.17 -6.55 9.15
CA VAL A 258 -1.04 -6.75 7.99
C VAL A 258 -2.39 -7.35 8.41
N VAL A 259 -2.39 -8.47 9.12
CA VAL A 259 -3.65 -9.12 9.54
C VAL A 259 -4.42 -8.29 10.54
N ARG A 260 -3.74 -7.50 11.38
CA ARG A 260 -4.38 -6.53 12.29
C ARG A 260 -5.13 -5.43 11.53
N LEU A 261 -4.51 -4.89 10.46
CA LEU A 261 -5.17 -3.92 9.57
C LEU A 261 -6.36 -4.54 8.84
N TYR A 262 -6.26 -5.81 8.45
CA TYR A 262 -7.37 -6.53 7.80
C TYR A 262 -8.54 -6.73 8.76
N ASP A 263 -8.30 -7.10 10.02
CA ASP A 263 -9.35 -7.13 11.06
C ASP A 263 -10.13 -5.81 11.09
N PHE A 264 -9.38 -4.71 11.08
CA PHE A 264 -9.94 -3.36 11.18
C PHE A 264 -10.70 -2.95 9.91
N PHE A 265 -10.14 -3.20 8.72
CA PHE A 265 -10.76 -2.81 7.44
C PHE A 265 -12.01 -3.62 7.12
N LEU A 266 -12.02 -4.92 7.41
CA LEU A 266 -13.19 -5.77 7.22
C LEU A 266 -14.38 -5.34 8.07
N ALA A 267 -14.12 -4.77 9.23
CA ALA A 267 -15.14 -4.30 10.15
C ALA A 267 -15.52 -2.82 9.95
N SER A 268 -14.86 -2.12 9.00
CA SER A 268 -14.97 -0.67 8.81
C SER A 268 -15.52 -0.33 7.43
N PRO A 269 -16.06 0.90 7.21
CA PRO A 269 -16.44 1.37 5.89
C PRO A 269 -15.24 1.46 4.92
N PRO A 270 -15.45 1.34 3.60
CA PRO A 270 -14.36 1.29 2.60
C PRO A 270 -13.35 2.44 2.65
N LEU A 271 -13.78 3.66 3.01
CA LEU A 271 -12.88 4.83 3.12
C LEU A 271 -11.98 4.79 4.35
N MET A 272 -12.17 3.88 5.29
CA MET A 272 -11.38 3.83 6.52
C MET A 272 -9.87 3.66 6.25
N SER A 273 -9.48 2.97 5.18
CA SER A 273 -8.09 2.84 4.77
C SER A 273 -7.41 4.18 4.46
N ILE A 274 -8.16 5.16 3.94
CA ILE A 274 -7.69 6.53 3.72
C ILE A 274 -7.49 7.28 5.05
N TYR A 275 -8.37 7.06 6.02
CA TYR A 275 -8.21 7.65 7.37
C TYR A 275 -6.99 7.06 8.08
N VAL A 276 -6.74 5.76 7.94
CA VAL A 276 -5.51 5.10 8.44
C VAL A 276 -4.27 5.67 7.76
N ALA A 277 -4.28 5.81 6.44
CA ALA A 277 -3.18 6.43 5.69
C ALA A 277 -2.92 7.87 6.16
N THR A 278 -3.98 8.65 6.38
CA THR A 278 -3.86 10.02 6.89
C THR A 278 -3.31 10.05 8.33
N ALA A 279 -3.81 9.18 9.20
CA ALA A 279 -3.32 9.07 10.59
C ALA A 279 -1.83 8.69 10.63
N LEU A 280 -1.38 7.80 9.73
CA LEU A 280 0.02 7.44 9.59
C LEU A 280 0.87 8.62 9.15
N VAL A 281 0.41 9.42 8.18
CA VAL A 281 1.10 10.66 7.75
C VAL A 281 1.20 11.66 8.91
N VAL A 282 0.12 11.84 9.67
CA VAL A 282 0.10 12.74 10.84
C VAL A 282 1.05 12.25 11.93
N ALA A 283 1.11 10.95 12.17
CA ALA A 283 2.05 10.37 13.16
C ALA A 283 3.52 10.61 12.81
N ARG A 284 3.84 10.71 11.52
CA ARG A 284 5.19 10.98 11.01
C ARG A 284 5.48 12.47 10.77
N ARG A 285 4.63 13.35 11.31
CA ARG A 285 4.71 14.81 11.15
C ARG A 285 6.13 15.37 11.38
N ASP A 286 6.75 15.00 12.48
CA ASP A 286 8.06 15.54 12.87
C ASP A 286 9.20 15.03 11.97
N GLU A 287 9.07 13.83 11.42
CA GLU A 287 9.97 13.31 10.40
C GLU A 287 9.82 14.06 9.09
N ILE A 288 8.56 14.35 8.68
CA ILE A 288 8.25 15.09 7.46
C ILE A 288 8.83 16.50 7.52
N PHE A 289 8.67 17.22 8.63
CA PHE A 289 9.20 18.58 8.75
C PHE A 289 10.72 18.67 8.82
N LYS A 290 11.43 17.56 9.03
CA LYS A 290 12.89 17.49 8.97
C LYS A 290 13.43 17.32 7.54
N GLN A 291 12.56 17.01 6.59
CA GLN A 291 12.92 16.84 5.17
C GLN A 291 12.90 18.17 4.43
N ASP A 292 13.62 18.21 3.31
CA ASP A 292 13.46 19.31 2.36
C ASP A 292 12.05 19.31 1.78
N CYS A 293 11.48 20.52 1.63
CA CYS A 293 10.10 20.68 1.13
C CYS A 293 10.05 20.50 -0.40
N ASP A 294 10.33 19.30 -0.88
CA ASP A 294 10.27 18.92 -2.28
C ASP A 294 9.62 17.54 -2.46
N LEU A 295 9.19 17.25 -3.70
CA LEU A 295 8.50 16.01 -4.04
C LEU A 295 9.36 14.77 -3.75
N ALA A 296 10.64 14.78 -4.08
CA ALA A 296 11.48 13.58 -4.03
C ALA A 296 11.77 13.18 -2.58
N SER A 297 12.16 14.14 -1.72
CA SER A 297 12.46 13.94 -0.31
C SER A 297 11.25 13.41 0.46
N ILE A 298 10.08 14.05 0.28
CA ILE A 298 8.85 13.66 0.97
C ILE A 298 8.31 12.34 0.43
N HIS A 299 8.33 12.11 -0.89
CA HIS A 299 7.90 10.84 -1.47
C HIS A 299 8.78 9.68 -0.99
N CYS A 300 10.09 9.83 -0.96
CA CYS A 300 11.03 8.80 -0.48
C CYS A 300 10.77 8.45 0.98
N LEU A 301 10.57 9.46 1.84
CA LEU A 301 10.25 9.26 3.24
C LEU A 301 8.92 8.49 3.40
N LEU A 302 7.84 8.93 2.73
CA LEU A 302 6.50 8.35 2.91
C LEU A 302 6.35 7.00 2.19
N ALA A 303 7.11 6.72 1.14
CA ALA A 303 7.06 5.42 0.44
C ALA A 303 7.47 4.25 1.34
N GLN A 304 8.22 4.51 2.43
CA GLN A 304 8.67 3.50 3.39
C GLN A 304 7.92 3.68 4.70
N ILE A 305 7.34 2.60 5.22
CA ILE A 305 6.71 2.57 6.53
C ILE A 305 7.70 1.90 7.50
N PRO A 306 8.13 2.59 8.57
CA PRO A 306 9.01 2.00 9.58
C PRO A 306 8.35 0.81 10.31
N ASP A 307 9.16 -0.20 10.67
CA ASP A 307 8.66 -1.40 11.35
C ASP A 307 8.27 -1.17 12.83
N ASP A 308 8.69 -0.06 13.42
CA ASP A 308 8.41 0.33 14.80
C ASP A 308 7.13 1.16 14.98
N ILE A 309 6.36 1.36 13.93
CA ILE A 309 5.07 2.05 14.01
C ILE A 309 4.11 1.26 14.91
N ASP A 310 3.53 1.98 15.87
CA ASP A 310 2.45 1.49 16.74
C ASP A 310 1.09 1.62 16.00
N PHE A 311 0.69 0.53 15.34
CA PHE A 311 -0.56 0.52 14.57
C PHE A 311 -1.81 0.63 15.46
N GLU A 312 -1.78 0.20 16.72
CA GLU A 312 -2.96 0.37 17.61
C GLU A 312 -3.27 1.86 17.80
N LYS A 313 -2.24 2.69 18.04
CA LYS A 313 -2.43 4.16 18.12
C LYS A 313 -2.87 4.78 16.80
N ILE A 314 -2.39 4.25 15.66
CA ILE A 314 -2.81 4.74 14.33
C ILE A 314 -4.29 4.42 14.10
N LEU A 315 -4.74 3.21 14.43
CA LEU A 315 -6.12 2.77 14.24
C LEU A 315 -7.09 3.51 15.17
N GLU A 316 -6.68 3.76 16.41
CA GLU A 316 -7.43 4.59 17.35
C GLU A 316 -7.64 6.02 16.78
N LYS A 317 -6.56 6.66 16.32
CA LYS A 317 -6.62 7.98 15.70
C LYS A 317 -7.46 7.99 14.42
N ALA A 318 -7.33 6.97 13.57
CA ALA A 318 -8.12 6.86 12.36
C ALA A 318 -9.63 6.75 12.67
N SER A 319 -10.00 5.95 13.67
CA SER A 319 -11.37 5.83 14.18
C SER A 319 -11.89 7.16 14.70
N PHE A 320 -11.08 7.87 15.50
CA PHE A 320 -11.42 9.20 16.01
C PHE A 320 -11.62 10.20 14.87
N TYR A 321 -10.72 10.24 13.87
CA TYR A 321 -10.84 11.14 12.73
C TYR A 321 -12.08 10.83 11.88
N TYR A 322 -12.40 9.54 11.68
CA TYR A 322 -13.62 9.14 10.96
C TYR A 322 -14.90 9.57 11.67
N GLN A 323 -14.93 9.48 12.99
CA GLN A 323 -16.06 9.96 13.78
C GLN A 323 -16.20 11.48 13.74
N ARG A 324 -15.06 12.19 13.79
CA ARG A 324 -15.02 13.66 13.87
C ARG A 324 -15.22 14.37 12.53
N TYR A 325 -14.69 13.79 11.45
CA TYR A 325 -14.67 14.35 10.10
C TYR A 325 -15.26 13.34 9.13
N LYS A 326 -16.56 13.36 8.95
CA LYS A 326 -17.26 12.41 8.09
C LYS A 326 -16.89 12.61 6.62
N PRO A 327 -16.85 11.53 5.79
CA PRO A 327 -16.56 11.66 4.36
C PRO A 327 -17.46 12.65 3.64
N GLU A 328 -18.75 12.71 4.00
CA GLU A 328 -19.75 13.58 3.41
C GLU A 328 -19.40 15.07 3.61
N ASP A 329 -18.79 15.42 4.76
CA ASP A 329 -18.35 16.78 5.08
C ASP A 329 -17.11 17.20 4.29
N LEU A 330 -16.30 16.23 3.86
CA LEU A 330 -15.06 16.45 3.11
C LEU A 330 -15.28 16.47 1.59
N GLU A 331 -16.32 15.83 1.09
CA GLU A 331 -16.54 15.56 -0.34
C GLU A 331 -16.47 16.82 -1.21
N LYS A 332 -17.09 17.93 -0.75
CA LYS A 332 -17.06 19.22 -1.48
C LYS A 332 -15.62 19.73 -1.67
N ASP A 333 -14.77 19.56 -0.67
CA ASP A 333 -13.38 20.01 -0.72
C ASP A 333 -12.55 19.06 -1.59
N VAL A 334 -12.84 17.76 -1.57
CA VAL A 334 -12.27 16.77 -2.49
C VAL A 334 -12.58 17.13 -3.94
N ILE A 335 -13.84 17.38 -4.28
CA ILE A 335 -14.27 17.77 -5.64
C ILE A 335 -13.52 19.02 -6.10
N LYS A 336 -13.42 20.06 -5.24
CA LYS A 336 -12.67 21.27 -5.56
C LYS A 336 -11.20 21.01 -5.82
N ARG A 337 -10.58 20.13 -5.01
CA ARG A 337 -9.18 19.74 -5.16
C ARG A 337 -8.95 19.00 -6.47
N VAL A 338 -9.72 17.96 -6.75
CA VAL A 338 -9.61 17.16 -7.97
C VAL A 338 -9.78 18.04 -9.21
N LYS A 339 -10.76 18.96 -9.20
CA LYS A 339 -10.94 19.92 -10.30
C LYS A 339 -9.70 20.82 -10.47
N ARG A 340 -9.13 21.34 -9.39
CA ARG A 340 -7.90 22.16 -9.43
C ARG A 340 -6.72 21.40 -10.03
N GLU A 341 -6.52 20.16 -9.61
CA GLU A 341 -5.46 19.30 -10.16
C GLU A 341 -5.66 18.99 -11.64
N GLN A 342 -6.90 18.70 -12.07
CA GLN A 342 -7.23 18.47 -13.47
C GLN A 342 -6.98 19.74 -14.32
N ASP A 343 -7.37 20.90 -13.85
CA ASP A 343 -7.15 22.17 -14.53
C ASP A 343 -5.65 22.50 -14.63
N GLN A 344 -4.90 22.20 -13.57
CA GLN A 344 -3.44 22.37 -13.58
C GLN A 344 -2.79 21.43 -14.61
N ARG A 345 -3.13 20.14 -14.61
CA ARG A 345 -2.63 19.16 -15.62
C ARG A 345 -2.91 19.63 -17.05
N LYS A 346 -4.13 20.10 -17.34
CA LYS A 346 -4.49 20.64 -18.66
C LYS A 346 -3.63 21.85 -19.05
N ARG A 347 -3.35 22.77 -18.10
CA ARG A 347 -2.46 23.91 -18.32
C ARG A 347 -1.03 23.45 -18.63
N ASP A 348 -0.51 22.51 -17.84
CA ASP A 348 0.85 22.00 -18.01
C ASP A 348 1.00 21.23 -19.34
N GLU A 349 0.03 20.41 -19.72
CA GLU A 349 -0.02 19.77 -21.03
C GLU A 349 -0.06 20.77 -22.18
N ALA A 350 -0.91 21.80 -22.06
CA ALA A 350 -0.98 22.86 -23.07
C ALA A 350 0.35 23.62 -23.19
N ARG A 351 1.02 23.89 -22.07
CA ARG A 351 2.36 24.49 -22.02
C ARG A 351 3.39 23.59 -22.69
N MET A 352 3.40 22.30 -22.38
CA MET A 352 4.32 21.35 -23.00
C MET A 352 4.08 21.17 -24.50
N ARG A 353 2.82 21.16 -24.95
CA ARG A 353 2.49 21.13 -26.39
C ARG A 353 2.98 22.38 -27.11
N ARG A 354 2.87 23.58 -26.49
CA ARG A 354 3.41 24.84 -27.04
C ARG A 354 4.93 24.79 -27.16
N LEU A 355 5.62 24.31 -26.12
CA LEU A 355 7.09 24.17 -26.13
C LEU A 355 7.56 23.18 -27.20
N ARG A 356 6.90 22.02 -27.35
CA ARG A 356 7.21 21.05 -28.41
C ARG A 356 7.00 21.63 -29.81
N ARG A 357 5.90 22.37 -30.02
CA ARG A 357 5.67 23.07 -31.32
C ARG A 357 6.69 24.15 -31.58
N GLY A 358 7.08 24.93 -30.59
CA GLY A 358 8.13 25.95 -30.71
C GLY A 358 9.49 25.33 -31.06
N ASN A 359 9.84 24.23 -30.42
CA ASN A 359 11.10 23.52 -30.70
C ASN A 359 11.11 22.90 -32.12
N ASN A 360 10.00 22.27 -32.54
CA ASN A 360 9.86 21.75 -33.89
C ASN A 360 9.96 22.86 -34.96
N ASN A 361 9.35 24.04 -34.71
CA ASN A 361 9.44 25.18 -35.60
C ASN A 361 10.86 25.75 -35.62
N MET A 362 11.59 25.73 -34.52
CA MET A 362 13.01 26.15 -34.49
C MET A 362 13.89 25.17 -35.28
N TRP A 363 13.68 23.85 -35.11
CA TRP A 363 14.38 22.84 -35.91
C TRP A 363 14.07 22.94 -37.39
N LEU A 364 12.82 23.18 -37.80
CA LEU A 364 12.43 23.42 -39.18
C LEU A 364 13.09 24.71 -39.75
N ARG A 365 13.16 25.78 -38.97
CA ARG A 365 13.88 27.01 -39.39
C ARG A 365 15.38 26.78 -39.53
N ILE A 366 16.00 26.05 -38.58
CA ILE A 366 17.42 25.70 -38.66
C ILE A 366 17.67 24.77 -39.85
N SER A 367 16.83 23.77 -40.09
CA SER A 367 16.98 22.84 -41.21
C SER A 367 16.79 23.54 -42.57
N ASN A 368 15.85 24.51 -42.65
CA ASN A 368 15.66 25.30 -43.90
C ASN A 368 16.73 26.36 -44.13
N SER A 369 17.47 26.77 -43.10
CA SER A 369 18.62 27.69 -43.23
C SER A 369 19.95 26.95 -43.36
N MET A 370 19.97 25.63 -43.22
CA MET A 370 21.16 24.81 -43.42
C MET A 370 21.38 24.52 -44.92
N PRO A 371 22.60 24.66 -45.41
CA PRO A 371 22.93 24.30 -46.81
C PRO A 371 22.63 22.80 -47.05
N PRO A 372 22.16 22.41 -48.26
CA PRO A 372 21.71 21.03 -48.54
C PRO A 372 22.74 19.94 -48.28
N TRP A 373 24.02 20.25 -48.26
CA TRP A 373 25.09 19.29 -47.97
C TRP A 373 25.23 18.92 -46.49
N LEU A 374 24.60 19.70 -45.56
CA LEU A 374 24.54 19.39 -44.14
C LEU A 374 23.29 18.56 -43.74
N LEU A 375 22.32 18.40 -44.64
CA LEU A 375 21.13 17.58 -44.49
C LEU A 375 21.44 16.12 -44.83
N ILE A 376 22.27 15.49 -44.03
CA ILE A 376 22.67 14.08 -44.20
C ILE A 376 21.51 13.16 -43.84
N ASN A 377 21.13 12.32 -44.77
CA ASN A 377 20.04 11.35 -44.66
C ASN A 377 20.28 10.37 -43.47
N HIS A 378 19.24 9.94 -42.78
CA HIS A 378 19.30 9.18 -41.52
C HIS A 378 20.24 7.96 -41.56
N ARG A 379 20.42 7.35 -42.72
CA ARG A 379 21.35 6.21 -42.92
C ARG A 379 22.84 6.59 -42.90
N SER A 380 23.18 7.84 -43.17
CA SER A 380 24.58 8.32 -43.20
C SER A 380 25.03 8.97 -41.87
N ARG A 381 24.13 9.23 -40.93
CA ARG A 381 24.48 9.78 -39.59
C ARG A 381 25.39 8.85 -38.80
N TYR A 382 25.17 7.55 -38.88
CA TYR A 382 26.05 6.56 -38.25
C TYR A 382 27.41 6.49 -38.95
N GLY A 383 27.44 6.63 -40.29
CA GLY A 383 28.68 6.70 -41.04
C GLY A 383 29.53 7.94 -40.73
N PHE A 384 28.87 9.09 -40.52
CA PHE A 384 29.57 10.33 -40.15
C PHE A 384 30.07 10.30 -38.71
N LEU A 385 29.29 9.74 -37.76
CA LEU A 385 29.70 9.52 -36.36
C LEU A 385 30.84 8.51 -36.28
N PHE A 386 30.82 7.46 -37.10
CA PHE A 386 31.92 6.50 -37.19
C PHE A 386 33.19 7.16 -37.81
N ALA A 387 33.05 7.94 -38.87
CA ALA A 387 34.17 8.63 -39.48
C ALA A 387 34.79 9.68 -38.55
N THR A 388 33.96 10.49 -37.84
CA THR A 388 34.47 11.45 -36.85
C THR A 388 35.10 10.77 -35.65
N ALA A 389 34.55 9.67 -35.15
CA ALA A 389 35.14 8.87 -34.06
C ALA A 389 36.49 8.28 -34.50
N THR A 390 36.59 7.74 -35.71
CA THR A 390 37.85 7.18 -36.28
C THR A 390 38.93 8.25 -36.42
N VAL A 391 38.55 9.44 -36.88
CA VAL A 391 39.51 10.57 -36.99
C VAL A 391 39.98 11.04 -35.62
N LEU A 392 39.08 11.14 -34.64
CA LEU A 392 39.43 11.52 -33.26
C LEU A 392 40.35 10.48 -32.60
N ILE A 393 40.06 9.20 -32.78
CA ILE A 393 40.91 8.08 -32.30
C ILE A 393 42.29 8.14 -32.98
N GLY A 394 42.34 8.39 -34.29
CA GLY A 394 43.59 8.55 -35.03
C GLY A 394 44.41 9.73 -34.53
N LEU A 395 43.80 10.90 -34.33
CA LEU A 395 44.46 12.08 -33.77
C LEU A 395 44.93 11.85 -32.33
N TYR A 396 44.15 11.17 -31.55
CA TYR A 396 44.53 10.80 -30.15
C TYR A 396 45.70 9.82 -30.12
N ALA A 397 45.68 8.79 -30.97
CA ALA A 397 46.79 7.85 -31.13
C ALA A 397 48.07 8.54 -31.65
N TYR A 398 47.94 9.47 -32.59
CA TYR A 398 49.04 10.30 -33.07
C TYR A 398 49.62 11.18 -31.96
N TYR A 399 48.75 11.81 -31.17
CA TYR A 399 49.14 12.62 -30.00
C TYR A 399 49.90 11.80 -28.98
N LEU A 400 49.39 10.58 -28.60
CA LEU A 400 50.08 9.69 -27.69
C LEU A 400 51.43 9.23 -28.22
N LYS A 401 51.56 8.97 -29.52
CA LYS A 401 52.82 8.58 -30.16
C LYS A 401 53.83 9.73 -30.20
N SER A 402 53.37 10.97 -30.25
CA SER A 402 54.23 12.16 -30.19
C SER A 402 54.80 12.40 -28.79
N ILE A 403 54.08 11.99 -27.73
CA ILE A 403 54.54 12.11 -26.34
C ILE A 403 55.45 10.95 -25.93
N ASN A 404 55.24 9.74 -26.50
CA ASN A 404 55.98 8.55 -26.09
C ASN A 404 56.32 7.70 -27.35
N PRO A 405 57.40 8.00 -28.09
CA PRO A 405 57.69 7.37 -29.38
C PRO A 405 58.04 5.87 -29.28
N ASN A 406 58.33 5.35 -28.10
CA ASN A 406 58.77 3.97 -27.88
C ASN A 406 57.64 2.98 -27.49
N VAL A 407 56.39 3.39 -27.47
CA VAL A 407 55.25 2.51 -27.10
C VAL A 407 54.37 2.25 -28.31
N ASN A 408 54.28 0.97 -28.72
CA ASN A 408 53.41 0.51 -29.81
C ASN A 408 51.99 0.25 -29.28
N TYR A 409 51.13 1.24 -29.34
CA TYR A 409 49.72 1.15 -28.81
C TYR A 409 48.78 0.32 -29.73
N LEU A 410 49.25 -0.18 -30.87
CA LEU A 410 48.39 -0.93 -31.81
C LEU A 410 48.50 -2.46 -31.70
N SER A 411 49.41 -3.02 -30.86
CA SER A 411 49.58 -4.47 -30.72
C SER A 411 48.56 -5.16 -29.82
N HIS A 412 47.78 -4.40 -29.04
CA HIS A 412 46.78 -4.97 -28.09
C HIS A 412 45.32 -4.97 -28.59
N ILE A 413 45.05 -4.48 -29.82
CA ILE A 413 43.68 -4.42 -30.35
C ILE A 413 43.32 -5.65 -31.22
N TRP A 414 44.31 -6.49 -31.56
CA TRP A 414 44.12 -7.66 -32.46
C TRP A 414 44.32 -9.02 -31.79
N ASP A 415 44.53 -9.07 -30.47
CA ASP A 415 44.72 -10.32 -29.71
C ASP A 415 43.58 -10.63 -28.74
N THR A 416 42.33 -10.18 -29.05
CA THR A 416 41.10 -10.64 -28.31
C THR A 416 40.04 -11.05 -29.31
#